data_ae8b7731a0ea71a6f5b4bf642fcd44cc
#
_entry.id   ae8b7731a0ea71a6f5b4bf642fcd44cc
#
_cell.length_a   1.000
_cell.length_b   1.000
_cell.length_c   1.000
_cell.angle_alpha   90.00
_cell.angle_beta   90.00
_cell.angle_gamma   90.00
#
_symmetry.space_group_name_H-M   'P 1'
#
loop_
_entity.id
_entity.type
_entity.pdbx_description
1 polymer ?
#
loop_
_entity_poly.entity_id
_entity_poly.type
_entity_poly.pdbx_seq_one_letter_code
_entity_poly.pdbx_strand_id
1 'polypeptide(L)'
;LNENLDANIALVTERTNKLEGAARPKVLHIVGGANLLKIDGTKTIIDTWVKYAGGKNAVQKEGSMIEITAEEIVAADPDIIIVGGADNQKAVEKIYADPVFAGLKAVKNKKVYGNPKGVFSWDRYGAESALQILWAATIVQPELFKDIDVKAQTKAFYKKFMNYDLSDAEFDYILKGLNPDGSK
;
A
#
# COMPACT_ATOMS: atom_id res chain seq x y z
N LEU A 1 1.12 3.27 -21.26
CA LEU A 1 0.73 3.15 -19.87
C LEU A 1 0.60 1.67 -19.45
N ASN A 2 -0.16 0.87 -20.18
CA ASN A 2 -0.31 -0.57 -19.88
C ASN A 2 1.04 -1.31 -19.93
N GLU A 3 1.87 -1.05 -20.93
CA GLU A 3 3.22 -1.62 -21.01
C GLU A 3 4.08 -1.29 -19.78
N ASN A 4 3.91 -0.11 -19.19
CA ASN A 4 4.62 0.26 -17.98
C ASN A 4 4.10 -0.52 -16.76
N LEU A 5 2.78 -0.69 -16.65
CA LEU A 5 2.17 -1.52 -15.62
C LEU A 5 2.63 -2.97 -15.74
N ASP A 6 2.57 -3.54 -16.94
CA ASP A 6 2.98 -4.92 -17.21
C ASP A 6 4.48 -5.14 -16.90
N ALA A 7 5.34 -4.17 -17.26
CA ALA A 7 6.76 -4.22 -16.94
C ALA A 7 7.02 -4.20 -15.43
N ASN A 8 6.29 -3.35 -14.68
CA ASN A 8 6.41 -3.30 -13.22
C ASN A 8 5.90 -4.59 -12.56
N ILE A 9 4.78 -5.14 -13.04
CA ILE A 9 4.28 -6.45 -12.58
C ILE A 9 5.33 -7.54 -12.83
N ALA A 10 5.90 -7.60 -14.04
CA ALA A 10 6.90 -8.59 -14.40
C ALA A 10 8.14 -8.48 -13.50
N LEU A 11 8.68 -7.25 -13.33
CA LEU A 11 9.83 -6.99 -12.47
C LEU A 11 9.61 -7.45 -11.02
N VAL A 12 8.45 -7.15 -10.47
CA VAL A 12 8.14 -7.48 -9.08
C VAL A 12 7.88 -8.96 -8.92
N THR A 13 7.07 -9.57 -9.80
CA THR A 13 6.71 -10.98 -9.71
C THR A 13 7.89 -11.93 -9.99
N GLU A 14 8.84 -11.54 -10.83
CA GLU A 14 10.07 -12.30 -11.04
C GLU A 14 10.82 -12.55 -9.71
N ARG A 15 10.81 -11.55 -8.81
CA ARG A 15 11.49 -11.63 -7.51
C ARG A 15 10.64 -12.28 -6.42
N THR A 16 9.31 -12.26 -6.55
CA THR A 16 8.38 -12.67 -5.48
C THR A 16 7.66 -13.99 -5.74
N ASN A 17 7.62 -14.49 -6.98
CA ASN A 17 6.84 -15.66 -7.37
C ASN A 17 7.25 -16.97 -6.68
N LYS A 18 8.50 -17.05 -6.20
CA LYS A 18 9.03 -18.21 -5.48
C LYS A 18 8.84 -18.13 -3.95
N LEU A 19 8.30 -17.02 -3.46
CA LEU A 19 8.06 -16.85 -2.02
C LEU A 19 6.84 -17.67 -1.60
N GLU A 20 6.96 -18.40 -0.50
CA GLU A 20 5.90 -19.23 0.06
C GLU A 20 5.80 -19.09 1.59
N GLY A 21 4.66 -19.47 2.13
CA GLY A 21 4.44 -19.60 3.58
C GLY A 21 4.79 -18.36 4.38
N ALA A 22 5.75 -18.49 5.30
CA ALA A 22 6.20 -17.42 6.18
C ALA A 22 7.02 -16.32 5.48
N ALA A 23 7.58 -16.60 4.28
CA ALA A 23 8.27 -15.59 3.48
C ALA A 23 7.32 -14.55 2.87
N ARG A 24 6.00 -14.77 2.94
CA ARG A 24 4.96 -13.81 2.54
C ARG A 24 4.33 -13.17 3.76
N PRO A 25 4.69 -11.90 4.10
CA PRO A 25 4.09 -11.19 5.22
C PRO A 25 2.57 -11.04 5.05
N LYS A 26 1.85 -11.06 6.17
CA LYS A 26 0.42 -10.77 6.21
C LYS A 26 0.20 -9.26 6.13
N VAL A 27 -0.48 -8.82 5.09
CA VAL A 27 -0.80 -7.40 4.84
C VAL A 27 -2.28 -7.17 5.07
N LEU A 28 -2.63 -6.23 5.95
CA LEU A 28 -3.98 -5.72 6.13
C LEU A 28 -4.11 -4.40 5.39
N HIS A 29 -5.06 -4.30 4.48
CA HIS A 29 -5.43 -3.03 3.85
C HIS A 29 -6.70 -2.47 4.47
N ILE A 30 -6.60 -1.31 5.11
CA ILE A 30 -7.72 -0.54 5.66
C ILE A 30 -8.14 0.50 4.62
N VAL A 31 -9.44 0.56 4.31
CA VAL A 31 -9.99 1.40 3.23
C VAL A 31 -9.71 2.89 3.46
N GLY A 32 -9.75 3.35 4.71
CA GLY A 32 -9.46 4.72 5.08
C GLY A 32 -9.72 5.03 6.56
N GLY A 33 -9.34 6.22 6.99
CA GLY A 33 -9.35 6.62 8.39
C GLY A 33 -10.73 6.90 9.01
N ALA A 34 -11.78 6.93 8.20
CA ALA A 34 -13.15 7.14 8.71
C ALA A 34 -13.66 5.92 9.49
N ASN A 35 -13.32 4.71 9.04
CA ASN A 35 -13.66 3.46 9.69
C ASN A 35 -12.49 2.48 9.59
N LEU A 36 -11.75 2.29 10.68
CA LEU A 36 -10.59 1.40 10.75
C LEU A 36 -10.96 -0.10 10.67
N LEU A 37 -12.24 -0.44 10.79
CA LEU A 37 -12.77 -1.80 10.66
C LEU A 37 -13.25 -2.11 9.24
N LYS A 38 -13.15 -1.16 8.31
CA LYS A 38 -13.49 -1.35 6.91
C LYS A 38 -12.24 -1.67 6.11
N ILE A 39 -12.20 -2.88 5.53
CA ILE A 39 -11.00 -3.43 4.90
C ILE A 39 -11.26 -3.92 3.47
N ASP A 40 -10.20 -4.16 2.72
CA ASP A 40 -10.25 -4.89 1.46
C ASP A 40 -9.74 -6.33 1.68
N GLY A 41 -10.62 -7.28 1.47
CA GLY A 41 -10.33 -8.71 1.60
C GLY A 41 -9.78 -9.34 0.32
N THR A 42 -9.92 -10.66 0.23
CA THR A 42 -9.44 -11.45 -0.92
C THR A 42 -10.30 -11.25 -2.17
N LYS A 43 -9.77 -11.62 -3.33
CA LYS A 43 -10.41 -11.49 -4.66
C LYS A 43 -10.70 -10.03 -5.06
N THR A 44 -9.85 -9.11 -4.65
CA THR A 44 -9.92 -7.67 -4.97
C THR A 44 -8.66 -7.23 -5.70
N ILE A 45 -8.67 -6.01 -6.27
CA ILE A 45 -7.46 -5.41 -6.84
C ILE A 45 -6.37 -5.27 -5.76
N ILE A 46 -6.76 -4.98 -4.52
CA ILE A 46 -5.86 -4.86 -3.38
C ILE A 46 -5.16 -6.20 -3.13
N ASP A 47 -5.91 -7.28 -3.04
CA ASP A 47 -5.38 -8.64 -2.86
C ASP A 47 -4.40 -9.01 -3.99
N THR A 48 -4.71 -8.56 -5.22
CA THR A 48 -3.87 -8.81 -6.39
C THR A 48 -2.50 -8.13 -6.25
N TRP A 49 -2.45 -6.82 -6.00
CA TRP A 49 -1.15 -6.16 -5.89
C TRP A 49 -0.39 -6.53 -4.61
N VAL A 50 -1.09 -6.87 -3.51
CA VAL A 50 -0.45 -7.44 -2.31
C VAL A 50 0.28 -8.74 -2.65
N LYS A 51 -0.35 -9.63 -3.42
CA LYS A 51 0.27 -10.89 -3.87
C LYS A 51 1.46 -10.64 -4.80
N TYR A 52 1.34 -9.73 -5.76
CA TYR A 52 2.45 -9.34 -6.63
C TYR A 52 3.64 -8.82 -5.81
N ALA A 53 3.39 -7.96 -4.84
CA ALA A 53 4.42 -7.42 -3.95
C ALA A 53 5.07 -8.47 -3.03
N GLY A 54 4.65 -9.73 -3.07
CA GLY A 54 5.20 -10.82 -2.27
C GLY A 54 4.57 -10.96 -0.88
N GLY A 55 3.42 -10.33 -0.65
CA GLY A 55 2.62 -10.49 0.57
C GLY A 55 1.49 -11.51 0.41
N LYS A 56 0.67 -11.59 1.44
CA LYS A 56 -0.64 -12.26 1.45
C LYS A 56 -1.63 -11.43 2.24
N ASN A 57 -2.90 -11.46 1.85
CA ASN A 57 -3.94 -10.75 2.61
C ASN A 57 -4.04 -11.33 4.03
N ALA A 58 -4.05 -10.47 5.04
CA ALA A 58 -4.13 -10.90 6.44
C ALA A 58 -5.50 -11.50 6.79
N VAL A 59 -6.57 -11.05 6.13
CA VAL A 59 -7.94 -11.49 6.36
C VAL A 59 -8.45 -12.26 5.15
N GLN A 60 -8.82 -13.53 5.35
CA GLN A 60 -9.24 -14.44 4.28
C GLN A 60 -10.76 -14.38 4.00
N LYS A 61 -11.35 -13.18 4.06
CA LYS A 61 -12.72 -12.91 3.62
C LYS A 61 -12.71 -12.26 2.24
N GLU A 62 -13.61 -12.68 1.39
CA GLU A 62 -13.78 -12.13 0.04
C GLU A 62 -14.52 -10.79 0.08
N GLY A 63 -14.11 -9.86 -0.75
CA GLY A 63 -14.83 -8.62 -1.01
C GLY A 63 -14.00 -7.36 -0.75
N SER A 64 -14.44 -6.29 -1.42
CA SER A 64 -13.88 -4.95 -1.26
C SER A 64 -14.73 -4.16 -0.28
N MET A 65 -14.07 -3.33 0.55
CA MET A 65 -14.73 -2.43 1.49
C MET A 65 -15.66 -3.15 2.47
N ILE A 66 -15.30 -4.37 2.88
CA ILE A 66 -16.08 -5.16 3.85
C ILE A 66 -15.80 -4.70 5.28
N GLU A 67 -16.82 -4.79 6.13
CA GLU A 67 -16.65 -4.52 7.55
C GLU A 67 -16.34 -5.81 8.31
N ILE A 68 -15.39 -5.72 9.24
CA ILE A 68 -14.97 -6.79 10.15
C ILE A 68 -14.90 -6.27 11.57
N THR A 69 -14.74 -7.16 12.53
CA THR A 69 -14.61 -6.76 13.93
C THR A 69 -13.14 -6.49 14.31
N ALA A 70 -12.95 -5.77 15.41
CA ALA A 70 -11.61 -5.56 15.99
C ALA A 70 -10.94 -6.88 16.37
N GLU A 71 -11.72 -7.84 16.89
CA GLU A 71 -11.25 -9.17 17.27
C GLU A 71 -10.73 -9.94 16.04
N GLU A 72 -11.37 -9.80 14.88
CA GLU A 72 -10.90 -10.40 13.63
C GLU A 72 -9.55 -9.82 13.18
N ILE A 73 -9.35 -8.51 13.35
CA ILE A 73 -8.05 -7.87 13.06
C ILE A 73 -6.98 -8.38 14.03
N VAL A 74 -7.30 -8.44 15.33
CA VAL A 74 -6.38 -8.95 16.35
C VAL A 74 -6.02 -10.41 16.09
N ALA A 75 -7.00 -11.24 15.73
CA ALA A 75 -6.76 -12.66 15.40
C ALA A 75 -5.93 -12.83 14.13
N ALA A 76 -6.11 -11.96 13.13
CA ALA A 76 -5.31 -11.96 11.91
C ALA A 76 -3.84 -11.60 12.20
N ASP A 77 -3.59 -10.72 13.18
CA ASP A 77 -2.27 -10.22 13.57
C ASP A 77 -1.38 -9.90 12.37
N PRO A 78 -1.70 -8.84 11.60
CA PRO A 78 -0.96 -8.48 10.41
C PRO A 78 0.48 -8.09 10.70
N ASP A 79 1.39 -8.43 9.78
CA ASP A 79 2.79 -8.00 9.82
C ASP A 79 2.95 -6.56 9.30
N ILE A 80 2.04 -6.14 8.41
CA ILE A 80 2.02 -4.81 7.77
C ILE A 80 0.58 -4.33 7.69
N ILE A 81 0.36 -3.05 7.98
CA ILE A 81 -0.93 -2.37 7.74
C ILE A 81 -0.70 -1.25 6.72
N ILE A 82 -1.55 -1.19 5.71
CA ILE A 82 -1.59 -0.12 4.70
C ILE A 82 -2.96 0.53 4.76
N VAL A 83 -3.01 1.85 4.88
CA VAL A 83 -4.27 2.61 4.97
C VAL A 83 -4.45 3.44 3.71
N GLY A 84 -5.54 3.20 2.99
CA GLY A 84 -5.93 3.97 1.82
C GLY A 84 -6.70 5.25 2.15
N GLY A 85 -7.20 5.90 1.10
CA GLY A 85 -8.08 7.06 1.20
C GLY A 85 -7.39 8.38 1.52
N ALA A 86 -8.21 9.42 1.67
CA ALA A 86 -7.76 10.73 2.11
C ALA A 86 -7.39 10.71 3.60
N ASP A 87 -6.55 11.65 4.02
CA ASP A 87 -6.06 11.76 5.40
C ASP A 87 -5.43 10.46 5.95
N ASN A 88 -4.78 9.69 5.08
CA ASN A 88 -4.15 8.43 5.45
C ASN A 88 -3.14 8.56 6.60
N GLN A 89 -2.43 9.70 6.72
CA GLN A 89 -1.50 9.97 7.82
C GLN A 89 -2.23 10.06 9.16
N LYS A 90 -3.36 10.75 9.19
CA LYS A 90 -4.21 10.83 10.39
C LYS A 90 -4.77 9.46 10.78
N ALA A 91 -5.08 8.62 9.79
CA ALA A 91 -5.51 7.25 10.05
C ALA A 91 -4.36 6.41 10.63
N VAL A 92 -3.14 6.57 10.14
CA VAL A 92 -1.94 5.94 10.71
C VAL A 92 -1.73 6.35 12.17
N GLU A 93 -1.85 7.65 12.47
CA GLU A 93 -1.77 8.16 13.85
C GLU A 93 -2.85 7.55 14.75
N LYS A 94 -4.09 7.44 14.26
CA LYS A 94 -5.17 6.79 15.00
C LYS A 94 -4.87 5.33 15.32
N ILE A 95 -4.31 4.57 14.36
CA ILE A 95 -3.95 3.17 14.57
C ILE A 95 -2.88 3.04 15.67
N TYR A 96 -1.86 3.91 15.66
CA TYR A 96 -0.83 3.91 16.70
C TYR A 96 -1.36 4.31 18.08
N ALA A 97 -2.38 5.17 18.14
CA ALA A 97 -2.98 5.63 19.39
C ALA A 97 -4.06 4.68 19.94
N ASP A 98 -4.58 3.77 19.11
CA ASP A 98 -5.68 2.89 19.49
C ASP A 98 -5.18 1.66 20.27
N PRO A 99 -5.62 1.47 21.55
CA PRO A 99 -5.19 0.35 22.37
C PRO A 99 -5.56 -1.01 21.78
N VAL A 100 -6.60 -1.11 20.96
CA VAL A 100 -7.01 -2.34 20.27
C VAL A 100 -5.91 -2.83 19.32
N PHE A 101 -5.23 -1.90 18.64
CA PHE A 101 -4.17 -2.25 17.70
C PHE A 101 -2.77 -2.33 18.30
N ALA A 102 -2.57 -1.85 19.52
CA ALA A 102 -1.26 -1.77 20.16
C ALA A 102 -0.51 -3.12 20.26
N GLY A 103 -1.25 -4.22 20.34
CA GLY A 103 -0.71 -5.58 20.39
C GLY A 103 -0.25 -6.16 19.05
N LEU A 104 -0.66 -5.59 17.91
CA LEU A 104 -0.38 -6.12 16.58
C LEU A 104 1.09 -6.03 16.21
N LYS A 105 1.59 -7.02 15.49
CA LYS A 105 2.97 -7.04 14.96
C LYS A 105 3.29 -5.80 14.14
N ALA A 106 2.38 -5.40 13.25
CA ALA A 106 2.55 -4.21 12.42
C ALA A 106 2.79 -2.95 13.25
N VAL A 107 2.04 -2.77 14.36
CA VAL A 107 2.16 -1.60 15.24
C VAL A 107 3.46 -1.64 16.04
N LYS A 108 3.77 -2.79 16.67
CA LYS A 108 5.00 -2.99 17.44
C LYS A 108 6.26 -2.78 16.59
N ASN A 109 6.23 -3.22 15.34
CA ASN A 109 7.36 -3.12 14.41
C ASN A 109 7.36 -1.84 13.57
N LYS A 110 6.45 -0.90 13.84
CA LYS A 110 6.29 0.38 13.11
C LYS A 110 6.07 0.19 11.60
N LYS A 111 5.32 -0.84 11.21
CA LYS A 111 4.98 -1.17 9.82
C LYS A 111 3.52 -0.82 9.50
N VAL A 112 3.14 0.41 9.82
CA VAL A 112 1.84 0.99 9.45
C VAL A 112 2.10 2.15 8.50
N TYR A 113 1.54 2.08 7.30
CA TYR A 113 1.82 3.01 6.21
C TYR A 113 0.54 3.61 5.65
N GLY A 114 0.58 4.90 5.30
CA GLY A 114 -0.44 5.51 4.44
C GLY A 114 -0.17 5.15 2.98
N ASN A 115 -1.21 4.76 2.24
CA ASN A 115 -1.06 4.49 0.82
C ASN A 115 -0.84 5.80 0.04
N PRO A 116 0.10 5.87 -0.92
CA PRO A 116 0.33 7.06 -1.70
C PRO A 116 -0.92 7.50 -2.48
N LYS A 117 -1.06 8.81 -2.66
CA LYS A 117 -2.10 9.44 -3.46
C LYS A 117 -1.47 10.56 -4.28
N GLY A 118 -1.55 10.45 -5.59
CA GLY A 118 -1.18 11.50 -6.52
C GLY A 118 -2.41 12.17 -7.10
N VAL A 119 -2.57 12.11 -8.42
CA VAL A 119 -3.81 12.54 -9.09
C VAL A 119 -4.99 11.69 -8.62
N PHE A 120 -4.73 10.40 -8.37
CA PHE A 120 -5.68 9.48 -7.78
C PHE A 120 -4.98 8.59 -6.72
N SER A 121 -5.75 7.84 -5.92
CA SER A 121 -5.19 6.86 -4.98
C SER A 121 -4.51 5.73 -5.76
N TRP A 122 -3.24 5.45 -5.46
CA TRP A 122 -2.45 4.47 -6.19
C TRP A 122 -2.97 3.04 -6.05
N ASP A 123 -3.60 2.73 -4.92
CA ASP A 123 -4.15 1.41 -4.58
C ASP A 123 -5.42 1.03 -5.38
N ARG A 124 -5.96 1.95 -6.18
CA ARG A 124 -7.19 1.77 -6.95
C ARG A 124 -6.92 1.72 -8.46
N TYR A 125 -7.99 1.72 -9.25
CA TYR A 125 -7.94 1.67 -10.71
C TYR A 125 -7.60 3.05 -11.31
N GLY A 126 -6.35 3.42 -11.29
CA GLY A 126 -5.84 4.66 -11.87
C GLY A 126 -4.57 4.43 -12.66
N ALA A 127 -4.12 5.46 -13.40
CA ALA A 127 -2.86 5.40 -14.14
C ALA A 127 -1.67 5.09 -13.23
N GLU A 128 -1.71 5.61 -12.01
CA GLU A 128 -0.66 5.49 -11.01
C GLU A 128 -0.63 4.12 -10.29
N SER A 129 -1.58 3.21 -10.60
CA SER A 129 -1.53 1.83 -10.09
C SER A 129 -0.25 1.09 -10.51
N ALA A 130 0.38 1.51 -11.60
CA ALA A 130 1.70 1.01 -12.00
C ALA A 130 2.80 1.33 -10.95
N LEU A 131 2.68 2.46 -10.27
CA LEU A 131 3.59 2.87 -9.19
C LEU A 131 3.27 2.15 -7.87
N GLN A 132 1.99 1.84 -7.63
CA GLN A 132 1.56 1.10 -6.45
C GLN A 132 2.31 -0.22 -6.30
N ILE A 133 2.48 -0.96 -7.39
CA ILE A 133 3.14 -2.26 -7.37
C ILE A 133 4.60 -2.14 -6.94
N LEU A 134 5.32 -1.14 -7.45
CA LEU A 134 6.71 -0.89 -7.06
C LEU A 134 6.82 -0.44 -5.60
N TRP A 135 6.00 0.54 -5.20
CA TRP A 135 5.98 1.03 -3.83
C TRP A 135 5.63 -0.08 -2.83
N ALA A 136 4.57 -0.84 -3.10
CA ALA A 136 4.15 -1.94 -2.23
C ALA A 136 5.25 -3.00 -2.12
N ALA A 137 5.95 -3.33 -3.20
CA ALA A 137 7.06 -4.28 -3.18
C ALA A 137 8.19 -3.83 -2.26
N THR A 138 8.54 -2.53 -2.26
CA THR A 138 9.58 -1.98 -1.35
C THR A 138 9.16 -1.99 0.12
N ILE A 139 7.86 -1.97 0.41
CA ILE A 139 7.30 -2.04 1.76
C ILE A 139 7.19 -3.50 2.24
N VAL A 140 6.69 -4.38 1.37
CA VAL A 140 6.36 -5.77 1.73
C VAL A 140 7.61 -6.65 1.75
N GLN A 141 8.54 -6.44 0.82
CA GLN A 141 9.77 -7.21 0.66
C GLN A 141 11.00 -6.28 0.52
N PRO A 142 11.32 -5.46 1.53
CA PRO A 142 12.33 -4.42 1.41
C PRO A 142 13.71 -4.95 0.98
N GLU A 143 14.10 -6.13 1.43
CA GLU A 143 15.40 -6.72 1.08
C GLU A 143 15.51 -7.11 -0.41
N LEU A 144 14.39 -7.50 -1.03
CA LEU A 144 14.37 -7.88 -2.45
C LEU A 144 14.32 -6.66 -3.38
N PHE A 145 13.94 -5.48 -2.87
CA PHE A 145 13.67 -4.28 -3.67
C PHE A 145 14.45 -3.04 -3.22
N LYS A 146 15.53 -3.22 -2.46
CA LYS A 146 16.39 -2.10 -2.01
C LYS A 146 17.09 -1.33 -3.12
N ASP A 147 17.15 -1.90 -4.33
CA ASP A 147 17.65 -1.26 -5.55
C ASP A 147 16.60 -0.39 -6.26
N ILE A 148 15.34 -0.44 -5.83
CA ILE A 148 14.25 0.32 -6.44
C ILE A 148 14.13 1.70 -5.79
N ASP A 149 14.44 2.74 -6.56
CA ASP A 149 14.20 4.13 -6.19
C ASP A 149 12.78 4.54 -6.63
N VAL A 150 11.82 4.43 -5.71
CA VAL A 150 10.40 4.78 -5.95
C VAL A 150 10.26 6.25 -6.35
N LYS A 151 11.07 7.17 -5.77
CA LYS A 151 11.03 8.60 -6.14
C LYS A 151 11.41 8.80 -7.60
N ALA A 152 12.53 8.22 -8.01
CA ALA A 152 13.00 8.33 -9.40
C ALA A 152 11.98 7.73 -10.38
N GLN A 153 11.41 6.56 -10.04
CA GLN A 153 10.37 5.92 -10.86
C GLN A 153 9.12 6.76 -10.97
N THR A 154 8.68 7.37 -9.87
CA THR A 154 7.51 8.25 -9.85
C THR A 154 7.74 9.51 -10.71
N LYS A 155 8.88 10.17 -10.56
CA LYS A 155 9.22 11.36 -11.36
C LYS A 155 9.28 11.03 -12.87
N ALA A 156 9.90 9.91 -13.23
CA ALA A 156 9.94 9.44 -14.61
C ALA A 156 8.54 9.13 -15.17
N PHE A 157 7.67 8.52 -14.38
CA PHE A 157 6.29 8.24 -14.73
C PHE A 157 5.51 9.53 -15.00
N TYR A 158 5.56 10.50 -14.09
CA TYR A 158 4.88 11.79 -14.25
C TYR A 158 5.39 12.56 -15.47
N LYS A 159 6.70 12.59 -15.70
CA LYS A 159 7.28 13.21 -16.90
C LYS A 159 6.79 12.55 -18.17
N LYS A 160 6.83 11.21 -18.22
CA LYS A 160 6.50 10.43 -19.42
C LYS A 160 5.02 10.46 -19.78
N PHE A 161 4.12 10.30 -18.80
CA PHE A 161 2.70 10.07 -19.04
C PHE A 161 1.82 11.29 -18.77
N MET A 162 2.29 12.24 -17.97
CA MET A 162 1.54 13.45 -17.61
C MET A 162 2.21 14.73 -18.12
N ASN A 163 3.40 14.61 -18.75
CA ASN A 163 4.23 15.74 -19.16
C ASN A 163 4.48 16.73 -18.02
N TYR A 164 4.68 16.22 -16.81
CA TYR A 164 4.82 16.99 -15.59
C TYR A 164 6.15 16.71 -14.91
N ASP A 165 6.89 17.76 -14.56
CA ASP A 165 8.15 17.69 -13.85
C ASP A 165 7.89 17.73 -12.32
N LEU A 166 7.67 16.55 -11.73
CA LEU A 166 7.38 16.40 -10.31
C LEU A 166 8.58 16.81 -9.46
N SER A 167 8.38 17.75 -8.53
CA SER A 167 9.39 18.14 -7.55
C SER A 167 9.54 17.10 -6.43
N ASP A 168 10.63 17.19 -5.65
CA ASP A 168 10.82 16.32 -4.48
C ASP A 168 9.78 16.58 -3.39
N ALA A 169 9.39 17.83 -3.19
CA ALA A 169 8.34 18.18 -2.22
C ALA A 169 6.98 17.59 -2.59
N GLU A 170 6.59 17.67 -3.86
CA GLU A 170 5.34 17.07 -4.35
C GLU A 170 5.36 15.54 -4.23
N PHE A 171 6.50 14.90 -4.50
CA PHE A 171 6.64 13.46 -4.24
C PHE A 171 6.41 13.12 -2.76
N ASP A 172 6.98 13.91 -1.84
CA ASP A 172 6.77 13.70 -0.41
C ASP A 172 5.30 13.92 -0.01
N TYR A 173 4.58 14.84 -0.67
CA TYR A 173 3.13 15.02 -0.48
C TYR A 173 2.33 13.83 -0.98
N ILE A 174 2.69 13.28 -2.15
CA ILE A 174 2.10 12.04 -2.69
C ILE A 174 2.22 10.89 -1.68
N LEU A 175 3.40 10.68 -1.11
CA LEU A 175 3.61 9.63 -0.10
C LEU A 175 2.78 9.84 1.16
N LYS A 176 2.47 11.08 1.50
CA LYS A 176 1.64 11.44 2.66
C LYS A 176 0.14 11.47 2.34
N GLY A 177 -0.25 11.22 1.09
CA GLY A 177 -1.65 11.33 0.67
C GLY A 177 -2.19 12.75 0.66
N LEU A 178 -1.33 13.75 0.51
CA LEU A 178 -1.68 15.17 0.44
C LEU A 178 -1.85 15.63 -1.01
N ASN A 179 -2.51 16.77 -1.20
CA ASN A 179 -2.59 17.44 -2.49
C ASN A 179 -1.21 18.02 -2.91
N PRO A 180 -1.02 18.38 -4.20
CA PRO A 180 0.27 18.91 -4.69
C PRO A 180 0.77 20.18 -4.00
N ASP A 181 -0.12 20.96 -3.39
CA ASP A 181 0.21 22.16 -2.59
C ASP A 181 0.50 21.84 -1.11
N GLY A 182 0.47 20.57 -0.74
CA GLY A 182 0.63 20.11 0.64
C GLY A 182 -0.62 20.22 1.51
N SER A 183 -1.75 20.66 0.96
CA SER A 183 -3.04 20.65 1.67
C SER A 183 -3.62 19.23 1.78
N LYS A 184 -4.62 19.07 2.65
CA LYS A 184 -5.30 17.77 2.88
C LYS A 184 -6.40 17.51 1.86
#